data_626e7075024889d9babcc4ed76d016b6
#
_entry.id   626e7075024889d9babcc4ed76d016b6
#
_cell.length_a   1.000
_cell.length_b   1.000
_cell.length_c   1.000
_cell.angle_alpha   90.00
_cell.angle_beta   90.00
_cell.angle_gamma   90.00
#
_symmetry.space_group_name_H-M   'P 1'
#
loop_
_entity.id
_entity.type
_entity.pdbx_description
1 polymer ?
#
loop_
_entity_poly.entity_id
_entity_poly.type
_entity_poly.pdbx_seq_one_letter_code
_entity_poly.pdbx_strand_id
1 'polypeptide(L)'
;MNCIIIGAGGHARVVLENLRGRRGLKILGFTDSNKDLWKRTISGIKILGSDDRLAAWRPGSVRLINGLGAAADTRPRSLVFAALKKKGHAFLTVTGPTAVVPADWEAGEGAQILTRAVIHPGTRIGADAVVNTAAVVEHDCVIEDHAFIGPGAVLCGEVTIGAGAFVGAGAVLLPGVRVGADAVVGAGSVVIRDLGPGTRSAGNPARGIQ
;
A
#
# COMPACT_ATOMS: atom_id res chain seq x y z
N MET A 1 -0.49 -14.44 -16.28
CA MET A 1 0.48 -13.37 -15.98
C MET A 1 1.36 -13.84 -14.82
N ASN A 2 2.68 -13.76 -14.99
CA ASN A 2 3.65 -14.15 -13.95
C ASN A 2 3.96 -12.94 -13.05
N CYS A 3 4.03 -13.18 -11.73
CA CYS A 3 4.33 -12.14 -10.74
C CYS A 3 5.38 -12.59 -9.73
N ILE A 4 6.12 -11.63 -9.19
CA ILE A 4 7.03 -11.81 -8.06
C ILE A 4 6.65 -10.78 -6.99
N ILE A 5 6.58 -11.21 -5.74
CA ILE A 5 6.30 -10.32 -4.61
C ILE A 5 7.64 -9.91 -3.99
N ILE A 6 7.85 -8.61 -3.84
CA ILE A 6 9.04 -8.01 -3.23
C ILE A 6 8.81 -7.91 -1.72
N GLY A 7 9.70 -8.51 -0.94
CA GLY A 7 9.53 -8.70 0.50
C GLY A 7 8.77 -9.99 0.83
N ALA A 8 9.12 -10.62 1.96
CA ALA A 8 8.55 -11.87 2.44
C ALA A 8 7.99 -11.75 3.88
N GLY A 9 7.67 -10.53 4.30
CA GLY A 9 7.15 -10.20 5.62
C GLY A 9 5.63 -10.39 5.77
N GLY A 10 5.07 -9.78 6.82
CA GLY A 10 3.64 -9.86 7.13
C GLY A 10 2.75 -9.31 6.02
N HIS A 11 3.08 -8.14 5.49
CA HIS A 11 2.30 -7.50 4.42
C HIS A 11 2.31 -8.33 3.13
N ALA A 12 3.45 -8.91 2.75
CA ALA A 12 3.55 -9.81 1.60
C ALA A 12 2.59 -11.01 1.70
N ARG A 13 2.40 -11.55 2.91
CA ARG A 13 1.42 -12.63 3.16
C ARG A 13 -0.02 -12.15 2.98
N VAL A 14 -0.34 -10.95 3.47
CA VAL A 14 -1.65 -10.33 3.26
C VAL A 14 -1.92 -10.11 1.77
N VAL A 15 -0.95 -9.57 1.04
CA VAL A 15 -1.05 -9.35 -0.41
C VAL A 15 -1.24 -10.68 -1.15
N LEU A 16 -0.47 -11.72 -0.80
CA LEU A 16 -0.63 -13.05 -1.40
C LEU A 16 -2.06 -13.58 -1.21
N GLU A 17 -2.63 -13.42 -0.01
CA GLU A 17 -4.00 -13.85 0.27
C GLU A 17 -5.04 -13.08 -0.58
N ASN A 18 -4.83 -11.79 -0.80
CA ASN A 18 -5.67 -10.98 -1.68
C ASN A 18 -5.59 -11.37 -3.17
N LEU A 19 -4.58 -12.12 -3.55
CA LEU A 19 -4.40 -12.64 -4.92
C LEU A 19 -4.88 -14.08 -5.08
N ARG A 20 -5.24 -14.75 -3.98
CA ARG A 20 -5.68 -16.15 -3.99
C ARG A 20 -6.92 -16.32 -4.87
N GLY A 21 -6.90 -17.33 -5.73
CA GLY A 21 -8.01 -17.62 -6.64
C GLY A 21 -8.11 -16.69 -7.86
N ARG A 22 -7.23 -15.69 -8.02
CA ARG A 22 -7.22 -14.83 -9.20
C ARG A 22 -6.78 -15.62 -10.43
N ARG A 23 -7.72 -15.86 -11.34
CA ARG A 23 -7.45 -16.63 -12.57
C ARG A 23 -6.39 -15.95 -13.45
N GLY A 24 -5.52 -16.77 -14.06
CA GLY A 24 -4.49 -16.29 -14.98
C GLY A 24 -3.29 -15.62 -14.29
N LEU A 25 -3.23 -15.57 -12.95
CA LEU A 25 -2.10 -15.03 -12.19
C LEU A 25 -1.31 -16.16 -11.54
N LYS A 26 0.02 -16.13 -11.70
CA LYS A 26 0.96 -17.09 -11.08
C LYS A 26 2.03 -16.36 -10.32
N ILE A 27 2.10 -16.57 -9.01
CA ILE A 27 3.20 -16.08 -8.19
C ILE A 27 4.37 -17.03 -8.32
N LEU A 28 5.48 -16.55 -8.88
CA LEU A 28 6.70 -17.32 -9.10
C LEU A 28 7.55 -17.46 -7.82
N GLY A 29 7.48 -16.46 -6.95
CA GLY A 29 8.23 -16.43 -5.70
C GLY A 29 8.17 -15.09 -5.01
N PHE A 30 8.88 -15.02 -3.90
CA PHE A 30 9.16 -13.80 -3.15
C PHE A 30 10.64 -13.47 -3.26
N THR A 31 10.99 -12.19 -3.16
CA THR A 31 12.36 -11.78 -2.85
C THR A 31 12.41 -11.18 -1.45
N ASP A 32 13.54 -11.26 -0.78
CA ASP A 32 13.75 -10.63 0.53
C ASP A 32 15.24 -10.42 0.77
N SER A 33 15.60 -9.31 1.40
CA SER A 33 17.00 -9.02 1.78
C SER A 33 17.49 -9.90 2.95
N ASN A 34 16.59 -10.41 3.78
CA ASN A 34 16.93 -11.27 4.91
C ASN A 34 17.29 -12.69 4.42
N LYS A 35 18.56 -13.03 4.50
CA LYS A 35 19.11 -14.32 4.07
C LYS A 35 18.51 -15.53 4.82
N ASP A 36 18.09 -15.36 6.07
CA ASP A 36 17.51 -16.42 6.89
C ASP A 36 16.16 -16.91 6.37
N LEU A 37 15.51 -16.10 5.50
CA LEU A 37 14.24 -16.45 4.87
C LEU A 37 14.42 -17.26 3.58
N TRP A 38 15.59 -17.25 2.92
CA TRP A 38 15.77 -17.78 1.57
C TRP A 38 15.54 -19.29 1.43
N LYS A 39 15.64 -20.04 2.55
CA LYS A 39 15.34 -21.48 2.57
C LYS A 39 13.88 -21.80 2.92
N ARG A 40 13.07 -20.77 3.12
CA ARG A 40 11.67 -20.90 3.55
C ARG A 40 10.71 -20.77 2.38
N THR A 41 9.47 -21.15 2.65
CA THR A 41 8.33 -20.92 1.75
C THR A 41 7.22 -20.18 2.48
N ILE A 42 6.41 -19.44 1.73
CA ILE A 42 5.17 -18.83 2.19
C ILE A 42 4.04 -19.49 1.40
N SER A 43 3.14 -20.19 2.07
CA SER A 43 2.04 -20.93 1.42
C SER A 43 2.53 -21.83 0.27
N GLY A 44 3.67 -22.50 0.44
CA GLY A 44 4.30 -23.38 -0.56
C GLY A 44 5.08 -22.65 -1.67
N ILE A 45 5.11 -21.32 -1.68
CA ILE A 45 5.82 -20.52 -2.68
C ILE A 45 7.20 -20.15 -2.14
N LYS A 46 8.24 -20.36 -2.94
CA LYS A 46 9.64 -20.17 -2.55
C LYS A 46 10.02 -18.71 -2.37
N ILE A 47 10.94 -18.45 -1.46
CA ILE A 47 11.69 -17.19 -1.39
C ILE A 47 12.94 -17.38 -2.26
N LEU A 48 13.05 -16.60 -3.33
CA LEU A 48 14.04 -16.78 -4.41
C LEU A 48 15.43 -16.27 -4.03
N GLY A 49 15.53 -15.38 -3.06
CA GLY A 49 16.74 -14.68 -2.64
C GLY A 49 16.50 -13.17 -2.55
N SER A 50 17.56 -12.36 -2.67
CA SER A 50 17.46 -10.90 -2.73
C SER A 50 16.86 -10.42 -4.06
N ASP A 51 16.57 -9.12 -4.15
CA ASP A 51 16.05 -8.48 -5.36
C ASP A 51 17.02 -8.59 -6.56
N ASP A 52 18.29 -8.92 -6.34
CA ASP A 52 19.25 -9.21 -7.42
C ASP A 52 18.80 -10.40 -8.28
N ARG A 53 17.99 -11.30 -7.73
CA ARG A 53 17.42 -12.41 -8.49
C ARG A 53 16.49 -11.96 -9.61
N LEU A 54 15.94 -10.74 -9.53
CA LEU A 54 15.11 -10.17 -10.59
C LEU A 54 15.84 -10.04 -11.93
N ALA A 55 17.17 -9.97 -11.93
CA ALA A 55 17.98 -9.97 -13.14
C ALA A 55 17.76 -11.22 -14.04
N ALA A 56 17.23 -12.32 -13.49
CA ALA A 56 16.88 -13.52 -14.26
C ALA A 56 15.64 -13.32 -15.16
N TRP A 57 14.88 -12.24 -14.95
CA TRP A 57 13.69 -11.91 -15.73
C TRP A 57 13.87 -10.60 -16.48
N ARG A 58 13.62 -10.62 -17.79
CA ARG A 58 13.62 -9.38 -18.58
C ARG A 58 12.51 -8.45 -18.05
N PRO A 59 12.73 -7.13 -17.98
CA PRO A 59 11.67 -6.18 -17.73
C PRO A 59 10.45 -6.44 -18.62
N GLY A 60 9.26 -6.42 -18.05
CA GLY A 60 8.01 -6.73 -18.77
C GLY A 60 7.61 -8.21 -18.83
N SER A 61 8.54 -9.18 -18.64
CA SER A 61 8.22 -10.61 -18.63
C SER A 61 7.51 -11.07 -17.34
N VAL A 62 7.67 -10.32 -16.25
CA VAL A 62 6.99 -10.49 -14.97
C VAL A 62 6.48 -9.15 -14.48
N ARG A 63 5.40 -9.16 -13.69
CA ARG A 63 4.96 -8.00 -12.91
C ARG A 63 5.45 -8.14 -11.49
N LEU A 64 5.85 -7.05 -10.89
CA LEU A 64 6.24 -7.02 -9.49
C LEU A 64 5.03 -6.61 -8.61
N ILE A 65 5.06 -7.01 -7.38
CA ILE A 65 4.07 -6.61 -6.37
C ILE A 65 4.85 -6.20 -5.13
N ASN A 66 4.65 -4.98 -4.67
CA ASN A 66 5.36 -4.49 -3.50
C ASN A 66 4.76 -5.10 -2.22
N GLY A 67 5.42 -6.08 -1.64
CA GLY A 67 5.03 -6.78 -0.42
C GLY A 67 5.59 -6.18 0.86
N LEU A 68 6.25 -5.01 0.78
CA LEU A 68 6.68 -4.29 1.96
C LEU A 68 5.50 -3.55 2.58
N GLY A 69 5.30 -3.71 3.88
CA GLY A 69 4.37 -2.90 4.66
C GLY A 69 4.99 -1.57 5.09
N ALA A 70 4.24 -0.82 5.87
CA ALA A 70 4.72 0.38 6.55
C ALA A 70 4.33 0.34 8.03
N ALA A 71 5.21 0.89 8.87
CA ALA A 71 4.97 1.09 10.30
C ALA A 71 5.36 2.54 10.64
N ALA A 72 4.52 3.50 10.24
CA ALA A 72 4.75 4.95 10.36
C ALA A 72 5.94 5.48 9.50
N ASP A 73 6.57 4.67 8.68
CA ASP A 73 7.57 5.05 7.71
C ASP A 73 7.31 4.31 6.38
N THR A 74 6.95 5.03 5.34
CA THR A 74 6.65 4.49 4.02
C THR A 74 7.88 4.47 3.10
N ARG A 75 8.98 5.15 3.48
CA ARG A 75 10.19 5.31 2.67
C ARG A 75 10.82 3.99 2.22
N PRO A 76 10.97 2.94 3.06
CA PRO A 76 11.55 1.68 2.58
C PRO A 76 10.76 1.09 1.40
N ARG A 77 9.43 1.20 1.45
CA ARG A 77 8.53 0.75 0.40
C ARG A 77 8.69 1.58 -0.88
N SER A 78 8.64 2.91 -0.76
CA SER A 78 8.74 3.82 -1.90
C SER A 78 10.11 3.75 -2.60
N LEU A 79 11.20 3.62 -1.83
CA LEU A 79 12.56 3.46 -2.37
C LEU A 79 12.71 2.18 -3.20
N VAL A 80 12.18 1.07 -2.72
CA VAL A 80 12.22 -0.20 -3.46
C VAL A 80 11.38 -0.09 -4.74
N PHE A 81 10.19 0.49 -4.67
CA PHE A 81 9.34 0.72 -5.85
C PHE A 81 10.09 1.56 -6.88
N ALA A 82 10.61 2.73 -6.50
CA ALA A 82 11.32 3.64 -7.39
C ALA A 82 12.58 3.00 -8.01
N ALA A 83 13.37 2.28 -7.22
CA ALA A 83 14.57 1.60 -7.71
C ALA A 83 14.26 0.53 -8.77
N LEU A 84 13.20 -0.24 -8.57
CA LEU A 84 12.79 -1.29 -9.52
C LEU A 84 12.09 -0.69 -10.75
N LYS A 85 11.35 0.41 -10.61
CA LYS A 85 10.84 1.19 -11.75
C LYS A 85 11.98 1.71 -12.63
N LYS A 86 13.04 2.27 -12.02
CA LYS A 86 14.22 2.74 -12.75
C LYS A 86 14.92 1.61 -13.54
N LYS A 87 14.83 0.37 -13.07
CA LYS A 87 15.32 -0.82 -13.77
C LYS A 87 14.34 -1.33 -14.86
N GLY A 88 13.25 -0.63 -15.13
CA GLY A 88 12.26 -0.97 -16.17
C GLY A 88 11.21 -2.00 -15.76
N HIS A 89 11.14 -2.38 -14.49
CA HIS A 89 10.09 -3.27 -14.02
C HIS A 89 8.75 -2.52 -13.88
N ALA A 90 7.65 -3.25 -14.07
CA ALA A 90 6.32 -2.74 -13.90
C ALA A 90 5.61 -3.46 -12.74
N PHE A 91 4.84 -2.71 -11.97
CA PHE A 91 4.12 -3.23 -10.81
C PHE A 91 2.67 -3.57 -11.14
N LEU A 92 2.14 -4.58 -10.49
CA LEU A 92 0.73 -4.96 -10.57
C LEU A 92 -0.06 -4.19 -9.51
N THR A 93 -1.11 -3.50 -9.93
CA THR A 93 -2.14 -2.97 -9.02
C THR A 93 -2.98 -4.13 -8.49
N VAL A 94 -3.12 -4.22 -7.18
CA VAL A 94 -3.82 -5.30 -6.48
C VAL A 94 -5.16 -4.79 -5.96
N THR A 95 -6.25 -5.42 -6.40
CA THR A 95 -7.58 -5.23 -5.80
C THR A 95 -8.00 -6.54 -5.17
N GLY A 96 -8.21 -6.53 -3.88
CA GLY A 96 -8.67 -7.70 -3.13
C GLY A 96 -10.07 -8.15 -3.58
N PRO A 97 -10.37 -9.45 -3.52
CA PRO A 97 -11.62 -10.00 -4.06
C PRO A 97 -12.88 -9.51 -3.33
N THR A 98 -12.73 -8.96 -2.14
CA THR A 98 -13.82 -8.39 -1.33
C THR A 98 -13.71 -6.89 -1.13
N ALA A 99 -12.79 -6.23 -1.84
CA ALA A 99 -12.75 -4.77 -1.90
C ALA A 99 -13.93 -4.26 -2.72
N VAL A 100 -14.50 -3.15 -2.29
CA VAL A 100 -15.59 -2.45 -2.98
C VAL A 100 -15.01 -1.21 -3.63
N VAL A 101 -15.10 -1.13 -4.95
CA VAL A 101 -14.59 0.00 -5.73
C VAL A 101 -15.64 0.43 -6.76
N PRO A 102 -15.69 1.72 -7.17
CA PRO A 102 -16.59 2.16 -8.24
C PRO A 102 -16.30 1.45 -9.57
N ALA A 103 -17.25 1.41 -10.48
CA ALA A 103 -17.08 0.74 -11.77
C ALA A 103 -16.01 1.41 -12.66
N ASP A 104 -15.87 2.72 -12.54
CA ASP A 104 -14.99 3.59 -13.31
C ASP A 104 -13.75 4.06 -12.52
N TRP A 105 -13.42 3.35 -11.43
CA TRP A 105 -12.28 3.74 -10.60
C TRP A 105 -10.94 3.50 -11.29
N GLU A 106 -10.00 4.37 -11.01
CA GLU A 106 -8.62 4.24 -11.46
C GLU A 106 -7.66 4.37 -10.29
N ALA A 107 -6.56 3.61 -10.36
CA ALA A 107 -5.47 3.71 -9.40
C ALA A 107 -4.12 3.69 -10.10
N GLY A 108 -3.16 4.35 -9.51
CA GLY A 108 -1.79 4.34 -9.94
C GLY A 108 -1.16 2.95 -9.95
N GLU A 109 -0.08 2.81 -10.69
CA GLU A 109 0.64 1.55 -10.84
C GLU A 109 1.10 1.01 -9.47
N GLY A 110 0.85 -0.26 -9.20
CA GLY A 110 1.27 -0.92 -7.96
C GLY A 110 0.43 -0.56 -6.73
N ALA A 111 -0.61 0.23 -6.86
CA ALA A 111 -1.54 0.50 -5.77
C ALA A 111 -2.18 -0.79 -5.25
N GLN A 112 -2.54 -0.81 -3.98
CA GLN A 112 -3.11 -1.99 -3.32
C GLN A 112 -4.37 -1.61 -2.55
N ILE A 113 -5.51 -2.15 -2.99
CA ILE A 113 -6.78 -2.02 -2.31
C ILE A 113 -7.10 -3.39 -1.73
N LEU A 114 -6.95 -3.53 -0.42
CA LEU A 114 -6.95 -4.83 0.21
C LEU A 114 -8.35 -5.26 0.66
N THR A 115 -8.43 -6.47 1.19
CA THR A 115 -9.66 -7.13 1.66
C THR A 115 -10.60 -6.17 2.39
N ARG A 116 -11.87 -6.10 1.96
CA ARG A 116 -12.95 -5.28 2.54
C ARG A 116 -12.69 -3.77 2.57
N ALA A 117 -11.64 -3.27 1.92
CA ALA A 117 -11.52 -1.83 1.74
C ALA A 117 -12.65 -1.32 0.85
N VAL A 118 -13.14 -0.13 1.13
CA VAL A 118 -14.23 0.54 0.38
C VAL A 118 -13.70 1.84 -0.17
N ILE A 119 -13.85 2.02 -1.47
CA ILE A 119 -13.51 3.28 -2.16
C ILE A 119 -14.79 3.83 -2.79
N HIS A 120 -15.09 5.08 -2.51
CA HIS A 120 -16.25 5.78 -3.07
C HIS A 120 -15.91 6.59 -4.33
N PRO A 121 -16.93 6.98 -5.14
CA PRO A 121 -16.74 7.69 -6.40
C PRO A 121 -15.93 8.99 -6.27
N GLY A 122 -15.27 9.40 -7.35
CA GLY A 122 -14.45 10.63 -7.41
C GLY A 122 -13.08 10.51 -6.74
N THR A 123 -12.81 9.42 -6.02
CA THR A 123 -11.52 9.20 -5.34
C THR A 123 -10.42 8.85 -6.32
N ARG A 124 -9.25 9.48 -6.17
CA ARG A 124 -8.02 9.21 -6.92
C ARG A 124 -6.97 8.57 -6.02
N ILE A 125 -6.33 7.51 -6.51
CA ILE A 125 -5.32 6.76 -5.74
C ILE A 125 -4.02 6.72 -6.55
N GLY A 126 -2.95 7.22 -5.95
CA GLY A 126 -1.62 7.31 -6.53
C GLY A 126 -0.90 5.97 -6.67
N ALA A 127 0.28 6.02 -7.30
CA ALA A 127 1.12 4.84 -7.48
C ALA A 127 1.66 4.30 -6.15
N ASP A 128 1.75 2.98 -6.04
CA ASP A 128 2.25 2.28 -4.84
C ASP A 128 1.52 2.64 -3.53
N ALA A 129 0.38 3.34 -3.60
CA ALA A 129 -0.44 3.63 -2.44
C ALA A 129 -1.13 2.36 -1.90
N VAL A 130 -1.39 2.32 -0.61
CA VAL A 130 -2.07 1.20 0.06
C VAL A 130 -3.32 1.68 0.76
N VAL A 131 -4.46 1.13 0.41
CA VAL A 131 -5.68 1.18 1.21
C VAL A 131 -5.86 -0.20 1.84
N ASN A 132 -5.56 -0.30 3.13
CA ASN A 132 -5.43 -1.57 3.82
C ASN A 132 -6.80 -2.15 4.23
N THR A 133 -6.76 -3.33 4.79
CA THR A 133 -7.94 -4.14 5.18
C THR A 133 -9.01 -3.31 5.87
N ALA A 134 -10.24 -3.35 5.35
CA ALA A 134 -11.42 -2.69 5.88
C ALA A 134 -11.31 -1.16 6.07
N ALA A 135 -10.33 -0.50 5.44
CA ALA A 135 -10.31 0.96 5.41
C ALA A 135 -11.43 1.49 4.49
N VAL A 136 -12.01 2.61 4.87
CA VAL A 136 -13.08 3.30 4.12
C VAL A 136 -12.54 4.62 3.63
N VAL A 137 -12.68 4.87 2.33
CA VAL A 137 -12.31 6.12 1.68
C VAL A 137 -13.56 6.65 0.99
N GLU A 138 -14.11 7.70 1.55
CA GLU A 138 -15.31 8.36 1.04
C GLU A 138 -15.04 9.12 -0.26
N HIS A 139 -16.10 9.73 -0.82
CA HIS A 139 -16.11 10.37 -2.12
C HIS A 139 -15.08 11.50 -2.25
N ASP A 140 -14.59 11.73 -3.47
CA ASP A 140 -13.74 12.87 -3.88
C ASP A 140 -12.41 12.98 -3.11
N CYS A 141 -11.95 11.90 -2.48
CA CYS A 141 -10.66 11.86 -1.80
C CYS A 141 -9.49 11.81 -2.79
N VAL A 142 -8.34 12.31 -2.34
CA VAL A 142 -7.07 12.20 -3.07
C VAL A 142 -6.07 11.49 -2.19
N ILE A 143 -5.60 10.34 -2.62
CA ILE A 143 -4.53 9.58 -1.97
C ILE A 143 -3.34 9.60 -2.91
N GLU A 144 -2.29 10.35 -2.55
CA GLU A 144 -1.12 10.52 -3.39
C GLU A 144 -0.19 9.29 -3.36
N ASP A 145 0.89 9.34 -4.17
CA ASP A 145 1.82 8.23 -4.34
C ASP A 145 2.44 7.79 -3.00
N HIS A 146 2.61 6.47 -2.87
CA HIS A 146 3.24 5.85 -1.69
C HIS A 146 2.53 6.06 -0.35
N ALA A 147 1.38 6.74 -0.32
CA ALA A 147 0.61 6.91 0.90
C ALA A 147 0.10 5.56 1.44
N PHE A 148 0.01 5.43 2.75
CA PHE A 148 -0.39 4.19 3.40
C PHE A 148 -1.56 4.43 4.35
N ILE A 149 -2.73 3.94 3.98
CA ILE A 149 -3.94 4.00 4.79
C ILE A 149 -4.06 2.69 5.57
N GLY A 150 -3.91 2.77 6.88
CA GLY A 150 -3.89 1.63 7.79
C GLY A 150 -5.24 0.89 7.88
N PRO A 151 -5.23 -0.34 8.41
CA PRO A 151 -6.45 -1.14 8.55
C PRO A 151 -7.56 -0.41 9.31
N GLY A 152 -8.78 -0.45 8.78
CA GLY A 152 -9.95 0.13 9.42
C GLY A 152 -9.95 1.66 9.57
N ALA A 153 -9.03 2.38 8.93
CA ALA A 153 -9.05 3.83 8.91
C ALA A 153 -10.25 4.34 8.09
N VAL A 154 -10.81 5.48 8.47
CA VAL A 154 -11.95 6.12 7.79
C VAL A 154 -11.54 7.52 7.36
N LEU A 155 -11.53 7.74 6.05
CA LEU A 155 -11.35 9.03 5.42
C LEU A 155 -12.73 9.53 4.99
N CYS A 156 -13.22 10.59 5.60
CA CYS A 156 -14.46 11.24 5.17
C CYS A 156 -14.28 11.92 3.80
N GLY A 157 -15.38 12.44 3.22
CA GLY A 157 -15.34 13.02 1.88
C GLY A 157 -14.31 14.15 1.72
N GLU A 158 -13.75 14.27 0.51
CA GLU A 158 -12.81 15.33 0.11
C GLU A 158 -11.47 15.36 0.89
N VAL A 159 -11.11 14.29 1.60
CA VAL A 159 -9.83 14.19 2.31
C VAL A 159 -8.68 14.07 1.31
N THR A 160 -7.61 14.80 1.56
CA THR A 160 -6.35 14.68 0.80
C THR A 160 -5.26 14.09 1.67
N ILE A 161 -4.61 13.01 1.19
CA ILE A 161 -3.46 12.37 1.82
C ILE A 161 -2.25 12.56 0.92
N GLY A 162 -1.27 13.31 1.39
CA GLY A 162 -0.05 13.63 0.65
C GLY A 162 0.87 12.42 0.45
N ALA A 163 1.77 12.55 -0.51
CA ALA A 163 2.70 11.50 -0.89
C ALA A 163 3.50 10.97 0.31
N GLY A 164 3.63 9.65 0.41
CA GLY A 164 4.34 9.02 1.50
C GLY A 164 3.71 9.14 2.88
N ALA A 165 2.59 9.82 3.05
CA ALA A 165 1.95 9.96 4.35
C ALA A 165 1.41 8.61 4.86
N PHE A 166 1.42 8.45 6.18
CA PHE A 166 0.96 7.26 6.87
C PHE A 166 -0.25 7.58 7.76
N VAL A 167 -1.34 6.91 7.51
CA VAL A 167 -2.55 6.95 8.36
C VAL A 167 -2.64 5.65 9.15
N GLY A 168 -2.55 5.75 10.47
CA GLY A 168 -2.57 4.60 11.37
C GLY A 168 -3.91 3.86 11.38
N ALA A 169 -3.87 2.60 11.83
CA ALA A 169 -5.06 1.75 11.92
C ALA A 169 -6.17 2.42 12.74
N GLY A 170 -7.42 2.35 12.23
CA GLY A 170 -8.60 2.88 12.92
C GLY A 170 -8.64 4.40 13.08
N ALA A 171 -7.76 5.15 12.42
CA ALA A 171 -7.83 6.62 12.45
C ALA A 171 -9.05 7.12 11.67
N VAL A 172 -9.63 8.24 12.11
CA VAL A 172 -10.76 8.92 11.46
C VAL A 172 -10.34 10.32 11.07
N LEU A 173 -10.52 10.68 9.80
CA LEU A 173 -10.21 12.00 9.27
C LEU A 173 -11.53 12.69 8.88
N LEU A 174 -11.79 13.89 9.39
CA LEU A 174 -13.01 14.63 9.11
C LEU A 174 -13.03 15.15 7.66
N PRO A 175 -14.22 15.50 7.12
CA PRO A 175 -14.36 15.96 5.74
C PRO A 175 -13.41 17.12 5.39
N GLY A 176 -12.81 17.08 4.20
CA GLY A 176 -11.96 18.13 3.65
C GLY A 176 -10.58 18.26 4.29
N VAL A 177 -10.24 17.44 5.30
CA VAL A 177 -8.92 17.49 5.97
C VAL A 177 -7.81 17.13 4.99
N ARG A 178 -6.68 17.86 5.10
CA ARG A 178 -5.46 17.61 4.33
C ARG A 178 -4.35 17.11 5.24
N VAL A 179 -3.78 15.98 4.90
CA VAL A 179 -2.58 15.42 5.54
C VAL A 179 -1.42 15.60 4.59
N GLY A 180 -0.42 16.39 4.98
CA GLY A 180 0.74 16.70 4.13
C GLY A 180 1.63 15.50 3.85
N ALA A 181 2.52 15.65 2.87
CA ALA A 181 3.46 14.60 2.48
C ALA A 181 4.31 14.13 3.67
N ASP A 182 4.60 12.83 3.74
CA ASP A 182 5.37 12.17 4.81
C ASP A 182 4.84 12.39 6.23
N ALA A 183 3.64 12.95 6.39
CA ALA A 183 3.03 13.09 7.70
C ALA A 183 2.56 11.74 8.26
N VAL A 184 2.53 11.63 9.57
CA VAL A 184 2.13 10.41 10.30
C VAL A 184 0.94 10.71 11.19
N VAL A 185 -0.16 10.02 10.93
CA VAL A 185 -1.34 9.97 11.80
C VAL A 185 -1.28 8.69 12.63
N GLY A 186 -1.26 8.82 13.94
CA GLY A 186 -1.25 7.70 14.88
C GLY A 186 -2.51 6.83 14.78
N ALA A 187 -2.41 5.56 15.15
CA ALA A 187 -3.57 4.66 15.20
C ALA A 187 -4.67 5.19 16.13
N GLY A 188 -5.94 5.00 15.75
CA GLY A 188 -7.11 5.44 16.53
C GLY A 188 -7.29 6.96 16.67
N SER A 189 -6.52 7.75 15.93
CA SER A 189 -6.60 9.22 16.02
C SER A 189 -7.84 9.77 15.32
N VAL A 190 -8.36 10.90 15.83
CA VAL A 190 -9.41 11.68 15.16
C VAL A 190 -8.81 13.00 14.68
N VAL A 191 -8.61 13.12 13.37
CA VAL A 191 -8.01 14.31 12.75
C VAL A 191 -9.12 15.29 12.35
N ILE A 192 -9.13 16.45 12.97
CA ILE A 192 -10.18 17.47 12.82
C ILE A 192 -9.69 18.75 12.11
N ARG A 193 -8.43 18.80 11.72
CA ARG A 193 -7.79 19.92 10.99
C ARG A 193 -6.60 19.44 10.20
N ASP A 194 -6.16 20.25 9.26
CA ASP A 194 -5.00 19.95 8.42
C ASP A 194 -3.73 19.68 9.22
N LEU A 195 -2.93 18.76 8.69
CA LEU A 195 -1.61 18.40 9.21
C LEU A 195 -0.55 18.74 8.17
N GLY A 196 0.46 19.50 8.56
CA GLY A 196 1.55 19.90 7.68
C GLY A 196 2.42 18.70 7.26
N PRO A 197 3.24 18.87 6.19
CA PRO A 197 4.19 17.84 5.76
C PRO A 197 5.14 17.41 6.88
N GLY A 198 5.47 16.11 6.93
CA GLY A 198 6.39 15.52 7.90
C GLY A 198 5.94 15.57 9.36
N THR A 199 4.76 16.09 9.65
CA THR A 199 4.26 16.16 11.05
C THR A 199 3.86 14.78 11.57
N ARG A 200 3.96 14.60 12.87
CA ARG A 200 3.47 13.41 13.57
C ARG A 200 2.36 13.83 14.52
N SER A 201 1.21 13.18 14.45
CA SER A 201 0.04 13.54 15.24
C SER A 201 -0.68 12.30 15.74
N ALA A 202 -1.19 12.34 16.96
CA ALA A 202 -1.98 11.25 17.55
C ALA A 202 -3.04 11.78 18.53
N GLY A 203 -4.00 10.92 18.88
CA GLY A 203 -5.02 11.17 19.90
C GLY A 203 -6.37 11.60 19.32
N ASN A 204 -7.34 11.86 20.23
CA ASN A 204 -8.68 12.33 19.91
C ASN A 204 -9.01 13.58 20.77
N PRO A 205 -9.05 14.76 20.14
CA PRO A 205 -8.64 15.06 18.79
C PRO A 205 -7.11 14.96 18.62
N ALA A 206 -6.65 14.67 17.39
CA ALA A 206 -5.24 14.51 17.09
C ALA A 206 -4.45 15.80 17.40
N ARG A 207 -3.28 15.63 18.00
CA ARG A 207 -2.32 16.70 18.33
C ARG A 207 -0.93 16.27 17.90
N GLY A 208 -0.07 17.24 17.65
CA GLY A 208 1.34 16.99 17.36
C GLY A 208 1.99 16.20 18.49
N ILE A 209 2.80 15.21 18.12
CA ILE A 209 3.65 14.44 19.02
C ILE A 209 5.10 14.58 18.57
N GLN A 210 6.03 14.50 19.54
CA GLN A 210 7.47 14.54 19.25
C GLN A 210 7.97 13.21 18.72
#